data_3f30aa9fce962f8794ffac1e72253310
#
_entry.id   3f30aa9fce962f8794ffac1e72253310
#
_cell.length_a   1.000
_cell.length_b   1.000
_cell.length_c   1.000
_cell.angle_alpha   90.00
_cell.angle_beta   90.00
_cell.angle_gamma   90.00
#
_symmetry.space_group_name_H-M   'P 1'
#
loop_
_entity.id
_entity.type
_entity.pdbx_description
1 polymer ?
#
loop_
_entity_poly.entity_id
_entity_poly.type
_entity_poly.pdbx_seq_one_letter_code
_entity_poly.pdbx_strand_id
1 'polypeptide(L)'
;MRSVKSLVAAGVASLLSSMAFAADMPIAAPYAPPIADFGGWYLRGDIGFSNQFVKNVLDTNPNAYDNVLVSQTSAFSSAGIFDISFGYQFNNWFRTDFTAQYRGKSSFTGLDVVTGTGPLAGFVGTDNYTATKSELLFLANAYFDLGTWWCVTPFIGAGIGTARVSIANFTDTGDFIVPGLGQAHSFNYAGEASKWNFAWAAHAGLAYHVSPGLTLELAYSFVSLGSGITGPTYSFDQVTNTTHAPFAFRNIYSNDIMIGMRWNLMSPPPYDPLITKG
;
A
#
# COMPACT_ATOMS: atom_id res chain seq x y z
N MET A 1 -19.69 5.48 -19.65
CA MET A 1 -18.21 5.44 -19.57
C MET A 1 -17.46 6.43 -20.49
N ARG A 2 -18.11 7.20 -21.35
CA ARG A 2 -17.48 8.24 -22.21
C ARG A 2 -17.28 9.61 -21.50
N SER A 3 -18.08 9.95 -20.50
CA SER A 3 -18.05 11.26 -19.83
C SER A 3 -16.91 11.48 -18.84
N VAL A 4 -16.42 10.42 -18.17
CA VAL A 4 -15.35 10.53 -17.18
C VAL A 4 -13.98 10.78 -17.82
N LYS A 5 -13.73 10.20 -19.00
CA LYS A 5 -12.48 10.44 -19.76
C LYS A 5 -12.36 11.88 -20.26
N SER A 6 -13.48 12.50 -20.58
CA SER A 6 -13.52 13.91 -21.02
C SER A 6 -13.28 14.89 -19.86
N LEU A 7 -13.73 14.58 -18.65
CA LEU A 7 -13.52 15.40 -17.47
C LEU A 7 -12.07 15.38 -16.99
N VAL A 8 -11.40 14.23 -17.04
CA VAL A 8 -9.99 14.11 -16.67
C VAL A 8 -9.09 14.83 -17.69
N ALA A 9 -9.41 14.72 -18.99
CA ALA A 9 -8.68 15.45 -20.04
C ALA A 9 -8.86 16.97 -19.95
N ALA A 10 -10.05 17.44 -19.58
CA ALA A 10 -10.33 18.87 -19.39
C ALA A 10 -9.63 19.42 -18.12
N GLY A 11 -9.54 18.63 -17.05
CA GLY A 11 -8.84 19.00 -15.82
C GLY A 11 -7.32 19.14 -16.00
N VAL A 12 -6.70 18.28 -16.80
CA VAL A 12 -5.27 18.37 -17.13
C VAL A 12 -4.98 19.53 -18.10
N ALA A 13 -5.87 19.79 -19.04
CA ALA A 13 -5.71 20.89 -19.99
C ALA A 13 -5.87 22.28 -19.32
N SER A 14 -6.73 22.40 -18.30
CA SER A 14 -6.92 23.68 -17.58
C SER A 14 -5.76 24.03 -16.64
N LEU A 15 -4.95 23.05 -16.20
CA LEU A 15 -3.74 23.28 -15.43
C LEU A 15 -2.56 23.75 -16.30
N LEU A 16 -2.62 23.53 -17.61
CA LEU A 16 -1.57 23.93 -18.55
C LEU A 16 -1.82 25.31 -19.19
N SER A 17 -3.00 25.91 -19.04
CA SER A 17 -3.38 27.15 -19.75
C SER A 17 -3.14 28.45 -18.97
N SER A 18 -2.56 28.44 -17.78
CA SER A 18 -2.31 29.68 -17.00
C SER A 18 -0.88 30.21 -17.07
N MET A 19 -0.10 29.84 -18.09
CA MET A 19 1.19 30.47 -18.38
C MET A 19 0.99 31.64 -19.35
N ALA A 20 0.39 32.73 -18.88
CA ALA A 20 0.47 33.99 -19.57
C ALA A 20 1.90 34.55 -19.42
N PHE A 21 2.71 34.45 -20.45
CA PHE A 21 4.00 35.13 -20.54
C PHE A 21 3.78 36.63 -20.64
N ALA A 22 3.92 37.34 -19.53
CA ALA A 22 4.21 38.75 -19.59
C ALA A 22 5.66 38.86 -20.11
N ALA A 23 5.81 39.37 -21.34
CA ALA A 23 7.10 39.71 -21.91
C ALA A 23 7.63 40.92 -21.12
N ASP A 24 8.50 40.66 -20.16
CA ASP A 24 9.36 41.68 -19.60
C ASP A 24 10.81 41.15 -19.52
N MET A 25 11.74 42.06 -19.80
CA MET A 25 13.15 41.87 -20.12
C MET A 25 13.83 40.74 -19.31
N PRO A 26 14.80 40.04 -19.91
CA PRO A 26 15.55 39.01 -19.17
C PRO A 26 16.39 39.75 -18.11
N ILE A 27 15.86 39.83 -16.90
CA ILE A 27 16.71 39.93 -15.71
C ILE A 27 17.53 38.67 -15.76
N ALA A 28 18.86 38.79 -15.96
CA ALA A 28 19.76 37.65 -15.83
C ALA A 28 19.36 36.91 -14.56
N ALA A 29 18.87 35.68 -14.74
CA ALA A 29 18.47 34.86 -13.59
C ALA A 29 19.63 34.87 -12.61
N PRO A 30 19.41 35.22 -11.32
CA PRO A 30 20.47 35.12 -10.33
C PRO A 30 21.08 33.74 -10.50
N TYR A 31 22.41 33.67 -10.67
CA TYR A 31 23.15 32.44 -10.80
C TYR A 31 22.80 31.60 -9.56
N ALA A 32 21.90 30.62 -9.76
CA ALA A 32 21.59 29.70 -8.69
C ALA A 32 22.91 28.98 -8.36
N PRO A 33 23.47 29.18 -7.15
CA PRO A 33 24.70 28.49 -6.80
C PRO A 33 24.46 26.99 -7.04
N PRO A 34 25.45 26.26 -7.57
CA PRO A 34 25.32 24.82 -7.74
C PRO A 34 24.82 24.24 -6.42
N ILE A 35 23.74 23.46 -6.48
CA ILE A 35 23.23 22.76 -5.29
C ILE A 35 24.41 21.95 -4.77
N ALA A 36 24.97 22.36 -3.64
CA ALA A 36 26.12 21.69 -3.07
C ALA A 36 25.71 20.22 -2.85
N ASP A 37 26.60 19.32 -3.22
CA ASP A 37 26.40 17.88 -3.17
C ASP A 37 26.39 17.47 -1.68
N PHE A 38 25.19 17.50 -1.06
CA PHE A 38 25.02 17.23 0.37
C PHE A 38 24.78 15.74 0.57
N GLY A 39 25.86 15.00 0.83
CA GLY A 39 25.78 13.76 1.56
C GLY A 39 25.38 14.07 3.03
N GLY A 40 24.50 13.27 3.61
CA GLY A 40 24.15 13.46 5.02
C GLY A 40 22.97 12.65 5.50
N TRP A 41 22.80 12.65 6.82
CA TRP A 41 21.66 12.01 7.46
C TRP A 41 20.38 12.81 7.22
N TYR A 42 19.27 12.11 7.06
CA TYR A 42 17.96 12.72 6.96
C TYR A 42 16.89 11.94 7.75
N LEU A 43 15.85 12.66 8.12
CA LEU A 43 14.59 12.11 8.58
C LEU A 43 13.53 12.35 7.52
N ARG A 44 12.63 11.37 7.33
CA ARG A 44 11.46 11.50 6.47
C ARG A 44 10.23 11.01 7.23
N GLY A 45 9.10 11.66 7.01
CA GLY A 45 7.80 11.22 7.47
C GLY A 45 6.79 11.35 6.36
N ASP A 46 5.98 10.31 6.15
CA ASP A 46 5.00 10.24 5.09
C ASP A 46 3.62 9.90 5.65
N ILE A 47 2.59 10.45 5.00
CA ILE A 47 1.20 10.07 5.19
C ILE A 47 0.60 9.72 3.84
N GLY A 48 -0.35 8.78 3.82
CA GLY A 48 -0.94 8.37 2.55
C GLY A 48 -2.08 7.40 2.70
N PHE A 49 -2.43 6.80 1.57
CA PHE A 49 -3.48 5.81 1.46
C PHE A 49 -2.97 4.57 0.74
N SER A 50 -3.39 3.40 1.25
CA SER A 50 -3.16 2.12 0.61
C SER A 50 -4.42 1.63 -0.09
N ASN A 51 -4.26 1.14 -1.31
CA ASN A 51 -5.28 0.37 -2.02
C ASN A 51 -4.78 -1.06 -2.17
N GLN A 52 -5.36 -1.96 -1.40
CA GLN A 52 -4.86 -3.32 -1.23
C GLN A 52 -5.73 -4.34 -1.92
N PHE A 53 -5.11 -5.44 -2.36
CA PHE A 53 -5.80 -6.59 -2.91
C PHE A 53 -5.13 -7.89 -2.45
N VAL A 54 -5.92 -8.95 -2.41
CA VAL A 54 -5.50 -10.32 -2.10
C VAL A 54 -5.81 -11.21 -3.29
N LYS A 55 -4.92 -12.12 -3.62
CA LYS A 55 -5.19 -13.05 -4.73
C LYS A 55 -6.20 -14.13 -4.36
N ASN A 56 -6.03 -14.72 -3.18
CA ASN A 56 -6.87 -15.84 -2.75
C ASN A 56 -7.09 -15.78 -1.24
N VAL A 57 -8.28 -16.10 -0.81
CA VAL A 57 -8.63 -16.42 0.57
C VAL A 57 -9.03 -17.89 0.59
N LEU A 58 -8.37 -18.70 1.39
CA LEU A 58 -8.49 -20.14 1.37
C LEU A 58 -8.69 -20.67 2.79
N ASP A 59 -9.64 -21.58 2.95
CA ASP A 59 -9.65 -22.47 4.09
C ASP A 59 -8.39 -23.36 4.03
N THR A 60 -7.66 -23.47 5.11
CA THR A 60 -6.46 -24.31 5.16
C THR A 60 -6.73 -25.78 5.44
N ASN A 61 -8.00 -26.16 5.59
CA ASN A 61 -8.41 -27.57 5.65
C ASN A 61 -8.08 -28.26 4.31
N PRO A 62 -7.33 -29.36 4.28
CA PRO A 62 -6.92 -30.02 3.05
C PRO A 62 -8.08 -30.45 2.13
N ASN A 63 -9.23 -30.76 2.72
CA ASN A 63 -10.39 -31.29 2.00
C ASN A 63 -11.47 -30.23 1.72
N ALA A 64 -11.25 -28.96 2.06
CA ALA A 64 -12.25 -27.90 1.94
C ALA A 64 -12.75 -27.70 0.50
N TYR A 65 -11.92 -28.04 -0.48
CA TYR A 65 -12.20 -27.83 -1.90
C TYR A 65 -12.42 -29.12 -2.69
N ASP A 66 -12.57 -30.27 -1.98
CA ASP A 66 -12.84 -31.55 -2.64
C ASP A 66 -14.26 -31.58 -3.22
N ASN A 67 -14.34 -31.92 -4.51
CA ASN A 67 -15.61 -32.02 -5.24
C ASN A 67 -16.46 -30.74 -5.28
N VAL A 68 -15.83 -29.56 -5.19
CA VAL A 68 -16.47 -28.25 -5.37
C VAL A 68 -15.68 -27.37 -6.34
N LEU A 69 -16.42 -26.55 -7.08
CA LEU A 69 -15.88 -25.41 -7.82
C LEU A 69 -16.20 -24.13 -7.05
N VAL A 70 -15.20 -23.30 -6.83
CA VAL A 70 -15.35 -22.05 -6.10
C VAL A 70 -14.99 -20.87 -7.01
N SER A 71 -15.92 -19.93 -7.12
CA SER A 71 -15.67 -18.62 -7.76
C SER A 71 -15.60 -17.57 -6.67
N GLN A 72 -14.41 -16.98 -6.46
CA GLN A 72 -14.15 -16.04 -5.40
C GLN A 72 -14.06 -14.61 -5.89
N THR A 73 -14.75 -13.70 -5.23
CA THR A 73 -14.61 -12.25 -5.38
C THR A 73 -14.29 -11.64 -4.03
N SER A 74 -13.28 -10.79 -3.95
CA SER A 74 -12.90 -10.18 -2.68
C SER A 74 -12.29 -8.80 -2.86
N ALA A 75 -12.45 -7.95 -1.84
CA ALA A 75 -11.90 -6.60 -1.83
C ALA A 75 -11.49 -6.16 -0.42
N PHE A 76 -10.47 -5.30 -0.36
CA PHE A 76 -10.13 -4.52 0.81
C PHE A 76 -10.57 -3.06 0.63
N SER A 77 -11.03 -2.43 1.71
CA SER A 77 -11.15 -0.97 1.73
C SER A 77 -9.77 -0.33 1.78
N SER A 78 -9.67 0.93 1.30
CA SER A 78 -8.45 1.71 1.49
C SER A 78 -8.19 1.96 2.98
N ALA A 79 -6.91 2.02 3.36
CA ALA A 79 -6.46 2.34 4.71
C ALA A 79 -5.46 3.49 4.71
N GLY A 80 -5.42 4.26 5.79
CA GLY A 80 -4.41 5.29 5.99
C GLY A 80 -3.03 4.68 6.24
N ILE A 81 -2.00 5.34 5.73
CA ILE A 81 -0.59 5.01 5.93
C ILE A 81 0.06 6.13 6.71
N PHE A 82 0.91 5.76 7.67
CA PHE A 82 1.76 6.65 8.43
C PHE A 82 3.13 6.01 8.55
N ASP A 83 4.17 6.72 8.13
CA ASP A 83 5.51 6.21 8.30
C ASP A 83 6.53 7.26 8.76
N ILE A 84 7.62 6.74 9.26
CA ILE A 84 8.82 7.49 9.60
C ILE A 84 10.02 6.71 9.05
N SER A 85 10.96 7.46 8.48
CA SER A 85 12.19 6.91 7.92
C SER A 85 13.40 7.68 8.42
N PHE A 86 14.49 6.95 8.63
CA PHE A 86 15.79 7.49 8.90
C PHE A 86 16.76 7.01 7.83
N GLY A 87 17.46 7.94 7.18
CA GLY A 87 18.26 7.60 6.02
C GLY A 87 19.55 8.42 5.89
N TYR A 88 20.33 8.01 4.92
CA TYR A 88 21.56 8.67 4.54
C TYR A 88 21.61 8.90 3.03
N GLN A 89 21.83 10.13 2.64
CA GLN A 89 22.09 10.53 1.25
C GLN A 89 23.58 10.49 1.03
N PHE A 90 24.06 9.63 0.12
CA PHE A 90 25.48 9.45 -0.17
C PHE A 90 25.99 10.52 -1.12
N ASN A 91 25.14 10.90 -2.06
CA ASN A 91 25.43 11.92 -3.08
C ASN A 91 24.08 12.43 -3.67
N ASN A 92 24.14 13.22 -4.74
CA ASN A 92 22.97 13.83 -5.37
C ASN A 92 22.07 12.85 -6.15
N TRP A 93 22.49 11.60 -6.34
CA TRP A 93 21.72 10.60 -7.10
C TRP A 93 21.43 9.31 -6.32
N PHE A 94 22.04 9.08 -5.14
CA PHE A 94 21.84 7.84 -4.38
C PHE A 94 21.61 8.08 -2.90
N ARG A 95 20.56 7.49 -2.37
CA ARG A 95 20.21 7.53 -0.95
C ARG A 95 19.60 6.20 -0.48
N THR A 96 19.74 5.94 0.81
CA THR A 96 19.15 4.77 1.46
C THR A 96 18.43 5.20 2.73
N ASP A 97 17.39 4.47 3.11
CA ASP A 97 16.74 4.64 4.40
C ASP A 97 16.19 3.34 4.98
N PHE A 98 15.88 3.43 6.26
CA PHE A 98 15.09 2.45 6.98
C PHE A 98 13.75 3.08 7.33
N THR A 99 12.67 2.45 6.91
CA THR A 99 11.28 2.91 7.12
C THR A 99 10.58 1.99 8.11
N ALA A 100 9.89 2.60 9.09
CA ALA A 100 8.88 1.95 9.92
C ALA A 100 7.53 2.54 9.56
N GLN A 101 6.61 1.70 9.06
CA GLN A 101 5.32 2.11 8.54
C GLN A 101 4.19 1.39 9.24
N TYR A 102 3.20 2.14 9.70
CA TYR A 102 1.92 1.64 10.18
C TYR A 102 0.84 1.83 9.13
N ARG A 103 0.11 0.76 8.84
CA ARG A 103 -1.06 0.75 7.97
C ARG A 103 -2.30 0.51 8.81
N GLY A 104 -3.21 1.45 8.77
CA GLY A 104 -4.45 1.45 9.54
C GLY A 104 -5.37 0.29 9.19
N LYS A 105 -6.48 0.22 9.89
CA LYS A 105 -7.46 -0.84 9.68
C LYS A 105 -8.10 -0.72 8.30
N SER A 106 -8.10 -1.83 7.54
CA SER A 106 -8.78 -2.03 6.27
C SER A 106 -9.86 -3.09 6.45
N SER A 107 -11.07 -2.82 6.03
CA SER A 107 -12.16 -3.81 6.02
C SER A 107 -12.03 -4.71 4.81
N PHE A 108 -12.14 -6.00 5.02
CA PHE A 108 -12.21 -7.04 4.00
C PHE A 108 -13.66 -7.46 3.80
N THR A 109 -14.05 -7.65 2.54
CA THR A 109 -15.29 -8.32 2.15
C THR A 109 -14.97 -9.34 1.07
N GLY A 110 -15.55 -10.53 1.18
CA GLY A 110 -15.38 -11.60 0.22
C GLY A 110 -16.70 -12.33 -0.02
N LEU A 111 -16.85 -12.87 -1.21
CA LEU A 111 -17.96 -13.72 -1.61
C LEU A 111 -17.41 -14.89 -2.41
N ASP A 112 -17.68 -16.10 -1.94
CA ASP A 112 -17.47 -17.32 -2.69
C ASP A 112 -18.81 -17.85 -3.21
N VAL A 113 -18.85 -18.22 -4.47
CA VAL A 113 -19.95 -18.99 -5.06
C VAL A 113 -19.44 -20.41 -5.24
N VAL A 114 -20.10 -21.34 -4.55
CA VAL A 114 -19.70 -22.75 -4.47
C VAL A 114 -20.66 -23.60 -5.27
N THR A 115 -20.13 -24.47 -6.13
CA THR A 115 -20.90 -25.44 -6.91
C THR A 115 -20.30 -26.83 -6.73
N GLY A 116 -21.12 -27.77 -6.27
CA GLY A 116 -20.71 -29.15 -6.07
C GLY A 116 -20.53 -29.90 -7.36
N THR A 117 -19.56 -30.81 -7.39
CA THR A 117 -19.23 -31.68 -8.51
C THR A 117 -19.18 -33.14 -8.06
N GLY A 118 -19.25 -34.09 -8.98
CA GLY A 118 -19.16 -35.52 -8.65
C GLY A 118 -20.18 -35.96 -7.59
N PRO A 119 -19.70 -36.48 -6.44
CA PRO A 119 -20.60 -36.89 -5.34
C PRO A 119 -21.44 -35.76 -4.74
N LEU A 120 -21.01 -34.49 -4.88
CA LEU A 120 -21.69 -33.32 -4.40
C LEU A 120 -22.51 -32.61 -5.51
N ALA A 121 -22.75 -33.25 -6.64
CA ALA A 121 -23.53 -32.68 -7.73
C ALA A 121 -24.93 -32.22 -7.26
N GLY A 122 -25.29 -30.97 -7.59
CA GLY A 122 -26.51 -30.32 -7.13
C GLY A 122 -26.37 -29.53 -5.84
N PHE A 123 -25.25 -29.61 -5.12
CA PHE A 123 -24.91 -28.67 -4.06
C PHE A 123 -24.56 -27.31 -4.68
N VAL A 124 -25.21 -26.26 -4.21
CA VAL A 124 -24.90 -24.88 -4.59
C VAL A 124 -24.98 -23.99 -3.35
N GLY A 125 -24.12 -22.99 -3.26
CA GLY A 125 -24.16 -22.07 -2.13
C GLY A 125 -23.27 -20.86 -2.31
N THR A 126 -23.32 -20.01 -1.30
CA THR A 126 -22.50 -18.81 -1.21
C THR A 126 -21.93 -18.70 0.22
N ASP A 127 -20.66 -18.27 0.32
CA ASP A 127 -20.01 -17.88 1.56
C ASP A 127 -19.65 -16.41 1.50
N ASN A 128 -20.12 -15.66 2.48
CA ASN A 128 -19.85 -14.23 2.63
C ASN A 128 -18.85 -14.03 3.76
N TYR A 129 -17.69 -13.47 3.42
CA TYR A 129 -16.60 -13.23 4.36
C TYR A 129 -16.51 -11.77 4.75
N THR A 130 -16.27 -11.50 6.03
CA THR A 130 -15.82 -10.19 6.50
C THR A 130 -14.59 -10.34 7.39
N ALA A 131 -13.73 -9.34 7.41
CA ALA A 131 -12.59 -9.27 8.32
C ALA A 131 -12.08 -7.83 8.44
N THR A 132 -11.23 -7.62 9.42
CA THR A 132 -10.45 -6.38 9.57
C THR A 132 -8.97 -6.73 9.52
N LYS A 133 -8.21 -5.96 8.74
CA LYS A 133 -6.77 -6.15 8.57
C LYS A 133 -6.01 -4.88 8.95
N SER A 134 -4.85 -5.03 9.59
CA SER A 134 -3.88 -3.96 9.82
C SER A 134 -2.46 -4.50 9.68
N GLU A 135 -1.49 -3.62 9.37
CA GLU A 135 -0.10 -4.04 9.20
C GLU A 135 0.91 -3.11 9.85
N LEU A 136 2.04 -3.72 10.23
CA LEU A 136 3.30 -3.05 10.49
C LEU A 136 4.31 -3.49 9.44
N LEU A 137 4.96 -2.53 8.78
CA LEU A 137 5.92 -2.78 7.72
C LEU A 137 7.24 -2.12 8.07
N PHE A 138 8.33 -2.87 7.93
CA PHE A 138 9.70 -2.38 8.10
C PHE A 138 10.47 -2.67 6.82
N LEU A 139 11.04 -1.65 6.21
CA LEU A 139 11.79 -1.74 4.96
C LEU A 139 13.15 -1.08 5.09
N ALA A 140 14.17 -1.70 4.51
CA ALA A 140 15.40 -1.06 4.11
C ALA A 140 15.29 -0.73 2.63
N ASN A 141 15.40 0.55 2.28
CA ASN A 141 15.15 1.07 0.96
C ASN A 141 16.43 1.67 0.35
N ALA A 142 16.53 1.60 -0.96
CA ALA A 142 17.50 2.31 -1.76
C ALA A 142 16.78 3.10 -2.87
N TYR A 143 17.20 4.33 -3.09
CA TYR A 143 16.61 5.24 -4.07
C TYR A 143 17.67 5.82 -5.00
N PHE A 144 17.26 6.03 -6.25
CA PHE A 144 18.03 6.70 -7.28
C PHE A 144 17.27 7.95 -7.71
N ASP A 145 17.87 9.11 -7.42
CA ASP A 145 17.38 10.43 -7.83
C ASP A 145 17.88 10.69 -9.26
N LEU A 146 16.95 10.98 -10.19
CA LEU A 146 17.22 10.95 -11.65
C LEU A 146 17.69 12.28 -12.22
N GLY A 147 18.01 13.24 -11.36
CA GLY A 147 18.39 14.60 -11.72
C GLY A 147 17.31 15.63 -11.38
N THR A 148 17.74 16.88 -11.19
CA THR A 148 16.85 17.96 -10.74
C THR A 148 16.56 18.93 -11.86
N TRP A 149 15.27 19.20 -12.14
CA TRP A 149 14.77 20.19 -13.07
C TRP A 149 13.80 21.13 -12.36
N TRP A 150 14.10 22.43 -12.33
CA TRP A 150 13.24 23.45 -11.66
C TRP A 150 12.85 23.07 -10.22
N CYS A 151 13.81 22.65 -9.40
CA CYS A 151 13.61 22.21 -8.03
C CYS A 151 12.81 20.89 -7.86
N VAL A 152 12.50 20.18 -8.93
CA VAL A 152 11.84 18.87 -8.92
C VAL A 152 12.83 17.78 -9.29
N THR A 153 12.93 16.76 -8.47
CA THR A 153 13.79 15.58 -8.68
C THR A 153 12.92 14.33 -8.74
N PRO A 154 12.69 13.74 -9.91
CA PRO A 154 12.10 12.41 -10.00
C PRO A 154 13.03 11.38 -9.38
N PHE A 155 12.44 10.38 -8.73
CA PHE A 155 13.20 9.27 -8.16
C PHE A 155 12.50 7.93 -8.40
N ILE A 156 13.30 6.87 -8.39
CA ILE A 156 12.86 5.48 -8.33
C ILE A 156 13.56 4.80 -7.17
N GLY A 157 12.98 3.73 -6.65
CA GLY A 157 13.58 3.01 -5.55
C GLY A 157 13.02 1.61 -5.38
N ALA A 158 13.68 0.85 -4.53
CA ALA A 158 13.22 -0.45 -4.10
C ALA A 158 13.57 -0.68 -2.63
N GLY A 159 12.76 -1.49 -1.97
CA GLY A 159 12.94 -1.85 -0.57
C GLY A 159 12.69 -3.32 -0.32
N ILE A 160 13.37 -3.85 0.69
CA ILE A 160 13.15 -5.20 1.21
C ILE A 160 13.05 -5.15 2.73
N GLY A 161 12.31 -6.10 3.30
CA GLY A 161 12.16 -6.14 4.75
C GLY A 161 11.09 -7.11 5.22
N THR A 162 10.30 -6.71 6.20
CA THR A 162 9.31 -7.59 6.83
C THR A 162 8.01 -6.86 7.10
N ALA A 163 6.89 -7.56 6.90
CA ALA A 163 5.56 -7.09 7.23
C ALA A 163 4.89 -8.01 8.27
N ARG A 164 4.34 -7.44 9.32
CA ARG A 164 3.41 -8.12 10.21
C ARG A 164 2.00 -7.84 9.77
N VAL A 165 1.31 -8.86 9.26
CA VAL A 165 -0.09 -8.78 8.86
C VAL A 165 -0.95 -9.33 9.97
N SER A 166 -1.90 -8.54 10.49
CA SER A 166 -2.85 -8.93 11.53
C SER A 166 -4.25 -8.99 10.92
N ILE A 167 -4.94 -10.12 11.11
CA ILE A 167 -6.33 -10.34 10.71
C ILE A 167 -7.17 -10.50 11.95
N ALA A 168 -8.24 -9.73 12.07
CA ALA A 168 -9.17 -9.74 13.19
C ALA A 168 -10.62 -9.69 12.71
N ASN A 169 -11.57 -9.99 13.61
CA ASN A 169 -13.01 -9.92 13.36
C ASN A 169 -13.43 -10.69 12.10
N PHE A 170 -12.81 -11.85 11.86
CA PHE A 170 -13.20 -12.69 10.73
C PHE A 170 -14.56 -13.33 11.02
N THR A 171 -15.46 -13.21 10.05
CA THR A 171 -16.73 -13.95 10.01
C THR A 171 -16.95 -14.50 8.61
N ASP A 172 -17.63 -15.62 8.55
CA ASP A 172 -18.02 -16.31 7.35
C ASP A 172 -19.47 -16.77 7.52
N THR A 173 -20.34 -16.38 6.59
CA THR A 173 -21.77 -16.73 6.60
C THR A 173 -22.11 -17.43 5.31
N GLY A 174 -22.51 -18.68 5.40
CA GLY A 174 -22.85 -19.53 4.28
C GLY A 174 -24.35 -19.78 4.14
N ASP A 175 -24.83 -19.75 2.89
CA ASP A 175 -26.16 -20.11 2.48
C ASP A 175 -26.09 -21.19 1.38
N PHE A 176 -26.62 -22.39 1.65
CA PHE A 176 -26.45 -23.54 0.78
C PHE A 176 -27.78 -24.22 0.45
N ILE A 177 -27.84 -24.83 -0.73
CA ILE A 177 -28.85 -25.82 -1.09
C ILE A 177 -28.17 -27.18 -1.14
N VAL A 178 -28.60 -28.07 -0.25
CA VAL A 178 -28.06 -29.43 -0.14
C VAL A 178 -29.04 -30.39 -0.79
N PRO A 179 -28.64 -31.19 -1.79
CA PRO A 179 -29.50 -32.18 -2.46
C PRO A 179 -30.14 -33.13 -1.48
N GLY A 180 -31.48 -33.24 -1.51
CA GLY A 180 -32.24 -34.10 -0.62
C GLY A 180 -32.49 -33.59 0.79
N LEU A 181 -31.81 -32.53 1.24
CA LEU A 181 -31.97 -31.94 2.57
C LEU A 181 -32.59 -30.53 2.53
N GLY A 182 -32.47 -29.81 1.38
CA GLY A 182 -33.01 -28.47 1.23
C GLY A 182 -32.00 -27.37 1.58
N GLN A 183 -32.51 -26.26 2.11
CA GLN A 183 -31.69 -25.09 2.45
C GLN A 183 -30.95 -25.29 3.78
N ALA A 184 -29.68 -24.91 3.83
CA ALA A 184 -28.86 -24.94 5.02
C ALA A 184 -28.10 -23.61 5.17
N HIS A 185 -27.80 -23.23 6.40
CA HIS A 185 -27.05 -22.02 6.74
C HIS A 185 -25.86 -22.38 7.62
N SER A 186 -24.75 -21.69 7.46
CA SER A 186 -23.61 -21.79 8.36
C SER A 186 -23.17 -20.42 8.83
N PHE A 187 -22.56 -20.39 10.00
CA PHE A 187 -21.88 -19.21 10.52
C PHE A 187 -20.57 -19.62 11.16
N ASN A 188 -19.49 -19.01 10.71
CA ASN A 188 -18.16 -19.23 11.23
C ASN A 188 -17.56 -17.90 11.71
N TYR A 189 -16.73 -17.95 12.73
CA TYR A 189 -15.94 -16.81 13.19
C TYR A 189 -14.56 -17.27 13.63
N ALA A 190 -13.59 -16.38 13.57
CA ALA A 190 -12.23 -16.68 14.01
C ALA A 190 -11.67 -15.57 14.89
N GLY A 191 -10.81 -15.96 15.82
CA GLY A 191 -10.04 -15.05 16.63
C GLY A 191 -8.97 -14.29 15.82
N GLU A 192 -8.41 -13.25 16.43
CA GLU A 192 -7.32 -12.48 15.83
C GLU A 192 -6.06 -13.35 15.75
N ALA A 193 -5.34 -13.21 14.62
CA ALA A 193 -4.00 -13.73 14.48
C ALA A 193 -3.11 -12.78 13.66
N SER A 194 -1.82 -12.92 13.84
CA SER A 194 -0.81 -12.12 13.14
C SER A 194 0.27 -13.01 12.58
N LYS A 195 0.80 -12.63 11.42
CA LYS A 195 1.90 -13.34 10.76
C LYS A 195 2.94 -12.36 10.25
N TRP A 196 4.21 -12.69 10.52
CA TRP A 196 5.35 -12.03 9.91
C TRP A 196 5.68 -12.63 8.56
N ASN A 197 5.95 -11.78 7.58
CA ASN A 197 6.26 -12.17 6.21
C ASN A 197 7.49 -11.40 5.72
N PHE A 198 8.20 -11.99 4.76
CA PHE A 198 9.08 -11.22 3.91
C PHE A 198 8.26 -10.21 3.10
N ALA A 199 8.73 -8.97 3.05
CA ALA A 199 8.10 -7.88 2.29
C ALA A 199 9.10 -7.26 1.34
N TRP A 200 8.61 -6.75 0.23
CA TRP A 200 9.38 -5.94 -0.69
C TRP A 200 8.51 -4.82 -1.29
N ALA A 201 9.15 -3.76 -1.73
CA ALA A 201 8.48 -2.63 -2.34
C ALA A 201 9.26 -2.11 -3.55
N ALA A 202 8.53 -1.54 -4.51
CA ALA A 202 9.06 -0.73 -5.59
C ALA A 202 8.47 0.69 -5.44
N HIS A 203 9.31 1.71 -5.57
CA HIS A 203 8.96 3.10 -5.34
C HIS A 203 9.21 3.93 -6.59
N ALA A 204 8.36 4.92 -6.83
CA ALA A 204 8.60 5.98 -7.81
C ALA A 204 7.95 7.28 -7.29
N GLY A 205 8.56 8.42 -7.53
CA GLY A 205 8.01 9.66 -7.03
C GLY A 205 8.71 10.90 -7.54
N LEU A 206 8.28 12.03 -6.99
CA LEU A 206 8.78 13.36 -7.26
C LEU A 206 9.15 14.02 -5.93
N ALA A 207 10.35 14.54 -5.85
CA ALA A 207 10.86 15.30 -4.71
C ALA A 207 10.95 16.78 -5.13
N TYR A 208 10.32 17.66 -4.35
CA TYR A 208 10.37 19.11 -4.55
C TYR A 208 11.20 19.76 -3.44
N HIS A 209 12.33 20.38 -3.81
CA HIS A 209 13.23 21.04 -2.90
C HIS A 209 12.68 22.42 -2.49
N VAL A 210 12.13 22.52 -1.28
CA VAL A 210 11.60 23.77 -0.72
C VAL A 210 12.73 24.67 -0.22
N SER A 211 13.73 24.05 0.41
CA SER A 211 14.93 24.71 0.92
C SER A 211 16.09 23.71 0.98
N PRO A 212 17.33 24.16 1.25
CA PRO A 212 18.47 23.23 1.36
C PRO A 212 18.29 22.10 2.38
N GLY A 213 17.45 22.33 3.41
CA GLY A 213 17.18 21.35 4.47
C GLY A 213 15.84 20.65 4.38
N LEU A 214 14.93 21.08 3.50
CA LEU A 214 13.56 20.57 3.44
C LEU A 214 13.13 20.22 2.01
N THR A 215 12.68 18.99 1.83
CA THR A 215 12.14 18.46 0.58
C THR A 215 10.74 17.89 0.82
N LEU A 216 9.78 18.23 -0.04
CA LEU A 216 8.47 17.59 -0.11
C LEU A 216 8.52 16.46 -1.13
N GLU A 217 7.91 15.34 -0.80
CA GLU A 217 7.88 14.16 -1.68
C GLU A 217 6.44 13.73 -1.97
N LEU A 218 6.17 13.40 -3.23
CA LEU A 218 4.98 12.68 -3.66
C LEU A 218 5.44 11.33 -4.18
N ALA A 219 5.02 10.26 -3.53
CA ALA A 219 5.49 8.92 -3.83
C ALA A 219 4.33 7.97 -4.15
N TYR A 220 4.56 7.11 -5.12
CA TYR A 220 3.81 5.90 -5.38
C TYR A 220 4.68 4.70 -4.97
N SER A 221 4.06 3.72 -4.31
CA SER A 221 4.73 2.47 -3.95
C SER A 221 3.86 1.27 -4.26
N PHE A 222 4.44 0.27 -4.92
CA PHE A 222 3.87 -1.06 -5.03
C PHE A 222 4.53 -1.95 -3.98
N VAL A 223 3.73 -2.55 -3.09
CA VAL A 223 4.24 -3.28 -1.93
C VAL A 223 3.68 -4.70 -1.90
N SER A 224 4.54 -5.67 -1.69
CA SER A 224 4.19 -7.05 -1.36
C SER A 224 4.25 -7.24 0.15
N LEU A 225 3.13 -7.57 0.77
CA LEU A 225 2.97 -7.74 2.21
C LEU A 225 2.98 -9.21 2.65
N GLY A 226 3.01 -10.14 1.66
CA GLY A 226 2.98 -11.59 1.92
C GLY A 226 1.58 -12.12 2.18
N SER A 227 1.33 -12.72 3.33
CA SER A 227 0.07 -13.41 3.64
C SER A 227 -0.42 -13.07 5.04
N GLY A 228 -1.75 -13.05 5.22
CA GLY A 228 -2.40 -13.03 6.52
C GLY A 228 -2.95 -14.41 6.89
N ILE A 229 -3.25 -14.62 8.16
CA ILE A 229 -3.89 -15.83 8.66
C ILE A 229 -4.86 -15.43 9.78
N THR A 230 -6.01 -16.08 9.87
CA THR A 230 -6.91 -15.96 11.03
C THR A 230 -6.44 -16.86 12.17
N GLY A 231 -6.99 -16.69 13.35
CA GLY A 231 -6.98 -17.75 14.38
C GLY A 231 -7.78 -18.98 13.93
N PRO A 232 -7.84 -20.03 14.75
CA PRO A 232 -8.74 -21.16 14.51
C PRO A 232 -10.16 -20.67 14.28
N THR A 233 -10.85 -21.29 13.33
CA THR A 233 -12.24 -20.97 12.98
C THR A 233 -13.19 -21.81 13.79
N TYR A 234 -14.21 -21.20 14.34
CA TYR A 234 -15.29 -21.87 15.09
C TYR A 234 -16.55 -21.83 14.25
N SER A 235 -17.11 -23.01 13.97
CA SER A 235 -18.39 -23.16 13.26
C SER A 235 -19.53 -23.27 14.25
N PHE A 236 -20.61 -22.60 13.92
CA PHE A 236 -21.92 -22.79 14.52
C PHE A 236 -22.93 -23.17 13.44
N ASP A 237 -23.39 -24.41 13.47
CA ASP A 237 -24.34 -24.97 12.51
C ASP A 237 -25.74 -25.21 13.14
N GLN A 238 -26.01 -24.59 14.30
CA GLN A 238 -27.21 -24.74 15.14
C GLN A 238 -27.26 -26.07 15.88
N VAL A 239 -26.36 -27.00 15.67
CA VAL A 239 -26.31 -28.32 16.30
C VAL A 239 -25.04 -28.55 17.09
N THR A 240 -23.91 -28.22 16.51
CA THR A 240 -22.57 -28.46 17.09
C THR A 240 -21.65 -27.27 16.91
N ASN A 241 -20.85 -26.98 17.96
CA ASN A 241 -19.72 -26.07 17.83
C ASN A 241 -18.47 -26.90 17.48
N THR A 242 -17.92 -26.71 16.31
CA THR A 242 -16.71 -27.38 15.86
C THR A 242 -15.58 -26.36 15.62
N THR A 243 -14.34 -26.78 15.88
CA THR A 243 -13.15 -25.97 15.59
C THR A 243 -12.55 -26.47 14.30
N HIS A 244 -12.31 -25.55 13.38
CA HIS A 244 -11.75 -25.82 12.06
C HIS A 244 -10.38 -25.15 11.89
N ALA A 245 -9.73 -25.48 10.78
CA ALA A 245 -8.49 -24.87 10.37
C ALA A 245 -8.68 -23.35 10.09
N PRO A 246 -7.63 -22.55 10.27
CA PRO A 246 -7.69 -21.11 9.99
C PRO A 246 -7.85 -20.80 8.50
N PHE A 247 -8.35 -19.62 8.18
CA PHE A 247 -8.34 -19.07 6.83
C PHE A 247 -7.01 -18.36 6.53
N ALA A 248 -6.49 -18.56 5.33
CA ALA A 248 -5.28 -17.93 4.84
C ALA A 248 -5.57 -16.93 3.73
N PHE A 249 -5.13 -15.69 3.93
CA PHE A 249 -5.14 -14.61 2.92
C PHE A 249 -3.79 -14.63 2.20
N ARG A 250 -3.74 -15.09 0.97
CA ARG A 250 -2.47 -15.29 0.24
C ARG A 250 -2.19 -14.20 -0.77
N ASN A 251 -0.91 -13.80 -0.84
CA ASN A 251 -0.42 -12.83 -1.81
C ASN A 251 -1.16 -11.48 -1.70
N ILE A 252 -0.96 -10.82 -0.56
CA ILE A 252 -1.48 -9.47 -0.31
C ILE A 252 -0.50 -8.47 -0.91
N TYR A 253 -1.02 -7.61 -1.79
CA TYR A 253 -0.29 -6.50 -2.41
C TYR A 253 -1.00 -5.19 -2.14
N SER A 254 -0.26 -4.10 -2.26
CA SER A 254 -0.78 -2.75 -2.07
C SER A 254 -0.24 -1.80 -3.12
N ASN A 255 -1.11 -0.90 -3.57
CA ASN A 255 -0.75 0.29 -4.33
C ASN A 255 -0.94 1.49 -3.40
N ASP A 256 0.13 2.19 -3.09
CA ASP A 256 0.16 3.25 -2.12
C ASP A 256 0.45 4.58 -2.79
N ILE A 257 -0.24 5.63 -2.34
CA ILE A 257 0.07 7.01 -2.70
C ILE A 257 0.34 7.76 -1.40
N MET A 258 1.51 8.39 -1.31
CA MET A 258 1.99 9.05 -0.10
C MET A 258 2.50 10.44 -0.41
N ILE A 259 2.29 11.35 0.54
CA ILE A 259 2.91 12.67 0.58
C ILE A 259 3.77 12.72 1.82
N GLY A 260 5.00 13.16 1.67
CA GLY A 260 5.97 13.20 2.75
C GLY A 260 6.83 14.44 2.77
N MET A 261 7.55 14.56 3.88
CA MET A 261 8.57 15.57 4.09
C MET A 261 9.87 14.91 4.51
N ARG A 262 10.97 15.31 3.86
CA ARG A 262 12.32 14.89 4.18
C ARG A 262 13.13 16.06 4.71
N TRP A 263 13.71 15.88 5.89
CA TRP A 263 14.61 16.84 6.55
C TRP A 263 16.05 16.36 6.52
N ASN A 264 16.93 17.13 5.90
CA ASN A 264 18.36 16.92 6.00
C ASN A 264 18.86 17.46 7.34
N LEU A 265 19.49 16.60 8.14
CA LEU A 265 19.99 16.92 9.49
C LEU A 265 21.30 17.71 9.46
N MET A 266 22.02 17.69 8.35
CA MET A 266 23.19 18.49 8.10
C MET A 266 22.82 19.62 7.14
N SER A 267 22.59 20.81 7.64
CA SER A 267 22.48 22.00 6.79
C SER A 267 23.85 22.44 6.30
N PRO A 268 23.98 22.90 5.04
CA PRO A 268 25.19 23.54 4.60
C PRO A 268 25.49 24.74 5.48
N PRO A 269 26.77 25.09 5.70
CA PRO A 269 27.12 26.33 6.35
C PRO A 269 26.46 27.50 5.61
N PRO A 270 25.94 28.50 6.31
CA PRO A 270 25.40 29.70 5.67
C PRO A 270 26.50 30.30 4.77
N TYR A 271 26.13 30.62 3.53
CA TYR A 271 27.05 31.36 2.66
C TYR A 271 27.32 32.73 3.28
N ASP A 272 28.56 32.97 3.65
CA ASP A 272 28.99 34.33 3.95
C ASP A 272 28.79 35.17 2.68
N PRO A 273 28.03 36.29 2.74
CA PRO A 273 27.91 37.15 1.59
C PRO A 273 29.31 37.64 1.19
N LEU A 274 29.65 37.48 -0.08
CA LEU A 274 30.90 38.05 -0.62
C LEU A 274 30.84 39.57 -0.40
N ILE A 275 31.59 40.06 0.58
CA ILE A 275 31.78 41.48 0.80
C ILE A 275 32.67 41.96 -0.34
N THR A 276 32.10 42.46 -1.42
CA THR A 276 32.83 43.22 -2.43
C THR A 276 33.22 44.53 -1.77
N LYS A 277 34.50 44.67 -1.42
CA LYS A 277 35.10 45.98 -1.12
C LYS A 277 35.00 46.83 -2.40
N GLY A 278 34.15 47.87 -2.36
CA GLY A 278 34.15 48.96 -3.32
C GLY A 278 35.41 49.82 -3.19
#